data_09d265ab6ae2a3ab95109c23315e6ae8
#
_entry.id   09d265ab6ae2a3ab95109c23315e6ae8
#
_cell.length_a   1.000
_cell.length_b   1.000
_cell.length_c   1.000
_cell.angle_alpha   90.00
_cell.angle_beta   90.00
_cell.angle_gamma   90.00
#
_symmetry.space_group_name_H-M   'P 1'
#
loop_
_entity.id
_entity.type
_entity.pdbx_description
1 polymer ?
#
loop_
_entity_poly.entity_id
_entity_poly.type
_entity_poly.pdbx_seq_one_letter_code
_entity_poly.pdbx_strand_id
1 'polypeptide(L)'
;MLQVGDKAPEFKLPTTGGSELTLADALQKHKALVFLFYVLDFTGGXKTELTEFRSRHEAAVADGIGIYGISVDSVFSHQAFAKELGGLPYELIADFERKMVTDYDVRRDDVEGYSGIPRRTVFVIDGSGTITWTWITSREKPQPDYDLVIEEARKAAGI
;
A
#
# COMPACT_ATOMS: atom_id res chain seq x y z
N MET A 1 -8.16 3.27 13.20
CA MET A 1 -7.87 3.22 11.77
C MET A 1 -8.76 4.22 11.05
N LEU A 2 -8.25 4.82 10.00
CA LEU A 2 -9.04 5.75 9.21
C LEU A 2 -10.20 5.01 8.56
N GLN A 3 -11.27 5.75 8.29
CA GLN A 3 -12.53 5.18 7.83
C GLN A 3 -12.86 5.66 6.43
N VAL A 4 -13.76 4.95 5.78
CA VAL A 4 -14.35 5.41 4.53
C VAL A 4 -14.92 6.81 4.73
N GLY A 5 -14.61 7.72 3.81
CA GLY A 5 -15.00 9.11 3.87
C GLY A 5 -13.93 10.04 4.40
N ASP A 6 -12.91 9.50 5.06
CA ASP A 6 -11.81 10.33 5.53
C ASP A 6 -10.90 10.71 4.38
N LYS A 7 -10.25 11.86 4.48
CA LYS A 7 -9.20 12.22 3.54
C LYS A 7 -7.93 11.44 3.85
N ALA A 8 -7.29 10.93 2.80
CA ALA A 8 -5.99 10.26 2.95
C ALA A 8 -4.96 11.28 3.40
N PRO A 9 -4.18 11.00 4.44
CA PRO A 9 -3.14 11.92 4.88
C PRO A 9 -2.03 12.09 3.85
N GLU A 10 -1.48 13.29 3.79
CA GLU A 10 -0.35 13.65 2.95
C GLU A 10 0.90 12.93 3.40
N PHE A 11 1.80 12.68 2.45
CA PHE A 11 3.12 12.14 2.77
C PHE A 11 4.10 12.61 1.70
N LYS A 12 5.39 12.49 2.02
CA LYS A 12 6.48 12.72 1.07
C LYS A 12 7.60 11.76 1.48
N LEU A 13 7.75 10.68 0.74
CA LEU A 13 8.60 9.58 1.17
C LEU A 13 9.35 8.98 -0.01
N PRO A 14 10.54 8.43 0.24
CA PRO A 14 11.27 7.75 -0.83
C PRO A 14 10.57 6.46 -1.24
N THR A 15 10.74 6.09 -2.50
CA THR A 15 10.19 4.86 -3.03
C THR A 15 11.22 4.15 -3.88
N THR A 16 10.89 2.92 -4.25
CA THR A 16 11.73 2.15 -5.17
C THR A 16 11.76 2.73 -6.58
N GLY A 17 10.96 3.74 -6.85
CA GLY A 17 10.99 4.42 -8.13
C GLY A 17 12.14 5.38 -8.32
N GLY A 18 12.98 5.56 -7.29
CA GLY A 18 14.19 6.35 -7.41
C GLY A 18 14.09 7.79 -6.96
N SER A 19 12.92 8.22 -6.55
CA SER A 19 12.73 9.58 -6.06
C SER A 19 11.64 9.58 -4.99
N GLU A 20 11.42 10.75 -4.38
CA GLU A 20 10.34 10.87 -3.40
C GLU A 20 9.00 10.95 -4.11
N LEU A 21 7.99 10.43 -3.43
CA LEU A 21 6.61 10.47 -3.90
C LEU A 21 5.76 11.19 -2.87
N THR A 22 4.87 12.05 -3.34
CA THR A 22 3.85 12.64 -2.47
C THR A 22 2.48 12.06 -2.82
N LEU A 23 1.52 12.23 -1.92
CA LEU A 23 0.15 11.84 -2.23
C LEU A 23 -0.35 12.58 -3.46
N ALA A 24 -0.05 13.89 -3.57
CA ALA A 24 -0.49 14.66 -4.72
C ALA A 24 0.09 14.12 -6.03
N ASP A 25 1.36 13.70 -6.02
CA ASP A 25 1.96 13.08 -7.20
C ASP A 25 1.20 11.83 -7.62
N ALA A 26 0.88 10.97 -6.66
CA ALA A 26 0.19 9.72 -6.95
C ALA A 26 -1.21 10.02 -7.51
N LEU A 27 -1.90 10.99 -6.92
CA LEU A 27 -3.24 11.34 -7.38
C LEU A 27 -3.23 11.96 -8.78
N GLN A 28 -2.14 12.66 -9.16
CA GLN A 28 -2.03 13.19 -10.51
C GLN A 28 -1.84 12.10 -11.54
N LYS A 29 -1.16 11.03 -11.16
CA LYS A 29 -0.82 9.95 -12.10
C LYS A 29 -1.95 8.97 -12.31
N HIS A 30 -2.87 8.86 -11.35
CA HIS A 30 -3.84 7.77 -11.34
C HIS A 30 -5.23 8.29 -11.02
N LYS A 31 -6.23 7.53 -11.47
CA LYS A 31 -7.63 7.84 -11.17
C LYS A 31 -8.05 7.35 -9.79
N ALA A 32 -7.36 6.32 -9.29
CA ALA A 32 -7.60 5.78 -7.95
C ALA A 32 -6.32 5.12 -7.49
N LEU A 33 -6.19 4.96 -6.17
CA LEU A 33 -5.00 4.37 -5.56
C LEU A 33 -5.37 3.19 -4.69
N VAL A 34 -4.49 2.18 -4.68
CA VAL A 34 -4.54 1.08 -3.72
C VAL A 34 -3.28 1.16 -2.89
N PHE A 35 -3.43 1.34 -1.58
CA PHE A 35 -2.31 1.35 -0.65
C PHE A 35 -2.32 0.04 0.14
N LEU A 36 -1.21 -0.70 0.05
CA LEU A 36 -1.05 -1.99 0.72
C LEU A 36 -0.03 -1.83 1.83
N PHE A 37 -0.50 -1.61 3.07
CA PHE A 37 0.40 -1.59 4.22
C PHE A 37 0.70 -3.03 4.60
N TYR A 38 1.99 -3.39 4.67
CA TYR A 38 2.38 -4.75 5.02
C TYR A 38 3.44 -4.73 6.11
N VAL A 39 3.64 -5.87 6.73
CA VAL A 39 4.35 -5.96 8.00
C VAL A 39 5.83 -5.57 7.85
N LEU A 40 6.58 -6.29 7.03
CA LEU A 40 8.01 -6.04 6.81
C LEU A 40 8.44 -6.77 5.55
N ASP A 41 9.46 -6.25 4.87
CA ASP A 41 10.09 -6.93 3.77
C ASP A 41 10.57 -8.31 4.20
N PHE A 42 10.59 -9.24 3.28
CA PHE A 42 11.13 -10.59 3.47
C PHE A 42 10.29 -11.47 4.40
N THR A 43 9.10 -11.02 4.79
CA THR A 43 8.17 -11.88 5.51
C THR A 43 7.24 -12.57 4.52
N GLY A 44 6.72 -13.73 4.89
CA GLY A 44 5.94 -14.57 3.99
C GLY A 44 4.68 -13.91 3.48
N GLY A 45 3.99 -13.24 4.36
CA GLY A 45 2.76 -12.57 4.00
C GLY A 45 2.94 -11.48 2.93
N UNK A 46 3.93 -10.78 2.95
CA UNK A 46 4.10 -9.88 2.20
C UNK A 46 4.32 -10.28 1.00
N LYS A 47 5.21 -11.21 0.85
CA LYS A 47 5.55 -11.79 -0.42
C LYS A 47 4.31 -12.23 -1.19
N THR A 48 3.47 -12.98 -0.52
CA THR A 48 2.24 -13.45 -1.16
C THR A 48 1.39 -12.30 -1.65
N GLU A 49 1.15 -11.32 -0.79
CA GLU A 49 0.28 -10.20 -1.14
C GLU A 49 0.83 -9.43 -2.32
N LEU A 50 2.11 -9.09 -2.27
CA LEU A 50 2.69 -8.24 -3.32
C LEU A 50 2.72 -8.96 -4.66
N THR A 51 2.98 -10.26 -4.68
CA THR A 51 3.01 -10.99 -5.94
C THR A 51 1.60 -11.23 -6.47
N GLU A 52 0.61 -11.37 -5.61
CA GLU A 52 -0.78 -11.45 -6.08
C GLU A 52 -1.19 -10.15 -6.75
N PHE A 53 -0.82 -9.01 -6.19
CA PHE A 53 -1.12 -7.74 -6.85
C PHE A 53 -0.24 -7.51 -8.07
N ARG A 54 0.97 -8.08 -8.11
CA ARG A 54 1.77 -8.02 -9.33
C ARG A 54 1.04 -8.63 -10.51
N SER A 55 0.40 -9.76 -10.31
CA SER A 55 -0.29 -10.43 -11.41
C SER A 55 -1.52 -9.67 -11.89
N ARG A 56 -2.01 -8.72 -11.10
CA ARG A 56 -3.18 -7.91 -11.45
C ARG A 56 -2.83 -6.50 -11.91
N HIS A 57 -1.53 -6.18 -11.92
CA HIS A 57 -1.10 -4.79 -12.10
C HIS A 57 -1.37 -4.27 -13.49
N GLU A 58 -1.13 -5.09 -14.52
CA GLU A 58 -1.30 -4.62 -15.89
C GLU A 58 -2.73 -4.17 -16.14
N ALA A 59 -3.71 -4.97 -15.68
CA ALA A 59 -5.12 -4.61 -15.84
C ALA A 59 -5.47 -3.40 -15.00
N ALA A 60 -4.88 -3.29 -13.80
CA ALA A 60 -5.15 -2.15 -12.93
C ALA A 60 -4.67 -0.85 -13.57
N VAL A 61 -3.47 -0.85 -14.14
CA VAL A 61 -2.93 0.34 -14.79
C VAL A 61 -3.82 0.75 -15.96
N ALA A 62 -4.31 -0.23 -16.73
CA ALA A 62 -5.20 0.08 -17.86
C ALA A 62 -6.48 0.79 -17.39
N ASP A 63 -6.89 0.55 -16.15
CA ASP A 63 -8.07 1.20 -15.57
C ASP A 63 -7.72 2.48 -14.79
N GLY A 64 -6.48 2.91 -14.84
CA GLY A 64 -6.05 4.14 -14.14
C GLY A 64 -5.80 3.95 -12.65
N ILE A 65 -5.59 2.74 -12.20
CA ILE A 65 -5.38 2.44 -10.78
C ILE A 65 -3.88 2.34 -10.49
N GLY A 66 -3.40 3.07 -9.48
CA GLY A 66 -2.02 2.97 -9.01
C GLY A 66 -1.95 2.13 -7.75
N ILE A 67 -1.02 1.18 -7.73
CA ILE A 67 -0.82 0.29 -6.59
C ILE A 67 0.51 0.64 -5.93
N TYR A 68 0.54 0.75 -4.60
CA TYR A 68 1.74 1.05 -3.83
C TYR A 68 1.77 0.16 -2.60
N GLY A 69 2.93 -0.45 -2.36
CA GLY A 69 3.15 -1.15 -1.09
C GLY A 69 3.83 -0.23 -0.11
N ILE A 70 3.52 -0.33 1.17
CA ILE A 70 4.09 0.50 2.21
C ILE A 70 4.51 -0.35 3.40
N SER A 71 5.76 -0.23 3.82
CA SER A 71 6.19 -0.74 5.10
C SER A 71 7.20 0.22 5.70
N VAL A 72 7.68 -0.09 6.91
CA VAL A 72 8.63 0.79 7.61
C VAL A 72 10.08 0.45 7.30
N ASP A 73 10.31 -0.42 6.33
CA ASP A 73 11.66 -0.74 5.88
C ASP A 73 12.27 0.43 5.11
N SER A 74 13.59 0.43 5.01
CA SER A 74 14.28 1.43 4.21
C SER A 74 14.07 1.17 2.71
N VAL A 75 14.35 2.20 1.91
CA VAL A 75 14.27 2.03 0.46
C VAL A 75 15.29 0.99 -0.03
N PHE A 76 16.40 0.86 0.67
CA PHE A 76 17.42 -0.13 0.30
C PHE A 76 16.91 -1.55 0.51
N SER A 77 16.22 -1.78 1.62
CA SER A 77 15.59 -3.07 1.86
C SER A 77 14.52 -3.34 0.81
N HIS A 78 13.69 -2.34 0.50
CA HIS A 78 12.63 -2.47 -0.50
C HIS A 78 13.20 -2.87 -1.86
N GLN A 79 14.32 -2.26 -2.26
CA GLN A 79 14.93 -2.58 -3.54
C GLN A 79 15.40 -4.02 -3.58
N ALA A 80 16.04 -4.48 -2.50
CA ALA A 80 16.50 -5.85 -2.42
C ALA A 80 15.32 -6.82 -2.41
N PHE A 81 14.27 -6.48 -1.68
CA PHE A 81 13.09 -7.34 -1.61
C PHE A 81 12.39 -7.45 -2.95
N ALA A 82 12.22 -6.34 -3.64
CA ALA A 82 11.61 -6.37 -4.97
C ALA A 82 12.42 -7.26 -5.92
N LYS A 83 13.74 -7.15 -5.85
CA LYS A 83 14.61 -7.99 -6.68
C LYS A 83 14.45 -9.46 -6.32
N GLU A 84 14.38 -9.76 -5.02
CA GLU A 84 14.20 -11.13 -4.56
C GLU A 84 12.88 -11.72 -5.08
N LEU A 85 11.85 -10.89 -5.23
CA LEU A 85 10.56 -11.33 -5.75
C LEU A 85 10.55 -11.50 -7.27
N GLY A 86 11.65 -11.16 -7.94
CA GLY A 86 11.71 -11.21 -9.40
C GLY A 86 11.27 -9.92 -10.05
N GLY A 87 11.15 -8.85 -9.28
CA GLY A 87 10.72 -7.55 -9.76
C GLY A 87 9.27 -7.27 -9.45
N LEU A 88 9.00 -5.99 -9.19
CA LEU A 88 7.62 -5.53 -8.99
C LEU A 88 7.38 -4.38 -9.96
N PRO A 89 6.24 -4.36 -10.65
CA PRO A 89 5.95 -3.28 -11.59
C PRO A 89 5.40 -2.03 -10.93
N TYR A 90 5.24 -2.04 -9.61
CA TYR A 90 4.76 -0.87 -8.86
C TYR A 90 5.72 -0.57 -7.73
N GLU A 91 5.59 0.63 -7.15
CA GLU A 91 6.57 1.14 -6.21
C GLU A 91 6.26 0.72 -4.78
N LEU A 92 7.33 0.53 -4.00
CA LEU A 92 7.23 0.35 -2.57
C LEU A 92 7.67 1.65 -1.90
N ILE A 93 6.82 2.16 -1.01
CA ILE A 93 7.05 3.39 -0.27
C ILE A 93 7.76 3.03 1.04
N ALA A 94 8.85 3.74 1.33
CA ALA A 94 9.67 3.46 2.50
C ALA A 94 9.30 4.43 3.63
N ASP A 95 8.49 3.95 4.57
CA ASP A 95 8.04 4.75 5.71
C ASP A 95 8.95 4.51 6.92
N PHE A 96 10.25 4.70 6.72
CA PHE A 96 11.27 4.34 7.70
C PHE A 96 11.09 5.10 9.02
N GLU A 97 10.56 6.31 8.97
CA GLU A 97 10.35 7.11 10.18
C GLU A 97 8.97 6.91 10.81
N ARG A 98 8.17 6.02 10.28
CA ARG A 98 6.86 5.63 10.82
C ARG A 98 5.82 6.74 10.82
N LYS A 99 6.01 7.77 9.99
CA LYS A 99 5.04 8.85 9.95
C LYS A 99 3.76 8.43 9.24
N MET A 100 3.90 7.73 8.12
CA MET A 100 2.73 7.36 7.34
C MET A 100 1.89 6.33 8.09
N VAL A 101 2.52 5.32 8.71
CA VAL A 101 1.76 4.34 9.48
C VAL A 101 1.07 4.98 10.66
N THR A 102 1.65 6.03 11.23
CA THR A 102 1.04 6.77 12.33
C THR A 102 -0.13 7.61 11.84
N ASP A 103 0.07 8.36 10.76
CA ASP A 103 -0.97 9.25 10.23
C ASP A 103 -2.17 8.47 9.68
N TYR A 104 -1.90 7.31 9.06
CA TYR A 104 -2.98 6.47 8.54
C TYR A 104 -3.59 5.57 9.62
N ASP A 105 -3.05 5.66 10.83
CA ASP A 105 -3.57 4.98 12.01
C ASP A 105 -3.61 3.46 11.83
N VAL A 106 -2.53 2.91 11.25
CA VAL A 106 -2.39 1.46 11.11
C VAL A 106 -1.22 0.94 11.94
N ARG A 107 -0.57 1.82 12.69
CA ARG A 107 0.60 1.50 13.48
C ARG A 107 0.25 0.61 14.67
N ARG A 108 1.14 -0.33 14.95
CA ARG A 108 1.03 -1.13 16.16
C ARG A 108 2.37 -1.12 16.87
N ASP A 109 2.34 -1.18 18.20
CA ASP A 109 3.54 -1.13 19.03
C ASP A 109 3.61 -2.29 20.00
N ASP A 110 2.80 -3.33 19.78
CA ASP A 110 2.68 -4.45 20.70
C ASP A 110 3.51 -5.67 20.29
N VAL A 111 4.31 -5.56 19.25
CA VAL A 111 5.18 -6.66 18.83
C VAL A 111 6.59 -6.36 19.33
N GLU A 112 7.06 -7.16 20.27
CA GLU A 112 8.34 -6.93 20.92
C GLU A 112 9.45 -6.93 19.88
N GLY A 113 10.28 -5.89 19.90
CA GLY A 113 11.39 -5.75 18.97
C GLY A 113 11.04 -5.09 17.65
N TYR A 114 9.74 -4.85 17.41
CA TYR A 114 9.28 -4.32 16.12
C TYR A 114 8.23 -3.23 16.29
N SER A 115 8.49 -2.31 17.21
CA SER A 115 7.57 -1.21 17.48
C SER A 115 7.37 -0.35 16.24
N GLY A 116 6.12 0.02 15.97
CA GLY A 116 5.80 0.94 14.89
C GLY A 116 5.57 0.29 13.54
N ILE A 117 5.48 -1.03 13.49
CA ILE A 117 5.15 -1.69 12.21
C ILE A 117 3.64 -1.58 11.98
N PRO A 118 3.20 -1.67 10.72
CA PRO A 118 1.76 -1.58 10.46
C PRO A 118 1.06 -2.93 10.62
N ARG A 119 -0.23 -2.86 10.94
CA ARG A 119 -1.10 -3.99 10.68
C ARG A 119 -1.28 -4.08 9.17
N ARG A 120 -1.41 -5.30 8.65
CA ARG A 120 -1.70 -5.47 7.22
C ARG A 120 -3.05 -4.85 6.93
N THR A 121 -3.07 -3.83 6.10
CA THR A 121 -4.26 -3.02 5.86
C THR A 121 -4.25 -2.60 4.40
N VAL A 122 -5.43 -2.50 3.81
CA VAL A 122 -5.60 -1.99 2.45
C VAL A 122 -6.50 -0.78 2.50
N PHE A 123 -6.09 0.29 1.82
CA PHE A 123 -6.95 1.44 1.56
C PHE A 123 -7.13 1.60 0.07
N VAL A 124 -8.36 1.88 -0.35
CA VAL A 124 -8.65 2.36 -1.70
C VAL A 124 -8.99 3.83 -1.58
N ILE A 125 -8.36 4.64 -2.45
CA ILE A 125 -8.47 6.10 -2.39
C ILE A 125 -8.88 6.58 -3.77
N ASP A 126 -9.92 7.43 -3.83
CA ASP A 126 -10.40 7.91 -5.13
C ASP A 126 -9.57 9.13 -5.59
N GLY A 127 -9.92 9.65 -6.76
CA GLY A 127 -9.15 10.74 -7.36
C GLY A 127 -9.17 12.04 -6.59
N SER A 128 -10.11 12.20 -5.66
CA SER A 128 -10.15 13.39 -4.80
C SER A 128 -9.31 13.25 -3.55
N GLY A 129 -8.72 12.06 -3.33
CA GLY A 129 -7.95 11.79 -2.12
C GLY A 129 -8.79 11.28 -0.97
N THR A 130 -10.00 10.85 -1.24
CA THR A 130 -10.91 10.34 -0.21
C THR A 130 -10.83 8.82 -0.16
N ILE A 131 -10.77 8.28 1.05
CA ILE A 131 -10.77 6.83 1.26
C ILE A 131 -12.19 6.32 0.97
N THR A 132 -12.29 5.36 0.04
CA THR A 132 -13.59 4.81 -0.36
C THR A 132 -13.80 3.39 0.10
N TRP A 133 -12.74 2.69 0.52
CA TRP A 133 -12.86 1.30 0.96
C TRP A 133 -11.64 0.96 1.80
N THR A 134 -11.84 0.13 2.83
CA THR A 134 -10.74 -0.31 3.68
C THR A 134 -10.90 -1.78 4.03
N TRP A 135 -9.78 -2.41 4.33
CA TRP A 135 -9.74 -3.78 4.84
C TRP A 135 -8.58 -3.89 5.81
N ILE A 136 -8.77 -4.62 6.89
CA ILE A 136 -7.71 -4.90 7.85
C ILE A 136 -7.66 -6.39 8.15
N THR A 137 -6.44 -6.90 8.33
CA THR A 137 -6.20 -8.31 8.58
C THR A 137 -6.88 -8.80 9.85
N SER A 138 -7.21 -10.07 9.87
CA SER A 138 -7.69 -10.75 11.06
C SER A 138 -7.14 -12.16 11.05
N ARG A 139 -7.30 -12.85 12.19
CA ARG A 139 -6.87 -14.24 12.25
C ARG A 139 -7.60 -15.10 11.23
N GLU A 140 -8.90 -14.85 11.06
CA GLU A 140 -9.73 -15.62 10.14
C GLU A 140 -9.45 -15.27 8.68
N LYS A 141 -9.03 -14.03 8.41
CA LYS A 141 -8.75 -13.60 7.05
C LYS A 141 -7.46 -12.79 7.04
N PRO A 142 -6.31 -13.50 6.99
CA PRO A 142 -5.02 -12.81 7.07
C PRO A 142 -4.62 -12.08 5.80
N GLN A 143 -5.19 -12.45 4.64
CA GLN A 143 -4.92 -11.79 3.37
C GLN A 143 -6.20 -11.20 2.82
N PRO A 144 -6.12 -10.08 2.10
CA PRO A 144 -7.33 -9.52 1.51
C PRO A 144 -7.83 -10.37 0.34
N ASP A 145 -9.07 -10.15 -0.05
CA ASP A 145 -9.59 -10.68 -1.29
C ASP A 145 -9.04 -9.81 -2.42
N TYR A 146 -8.03 -10.30 -3.12
CA TYR A 146 -7.30 -9.49 -4.09
C TYR A 146 -8.19 -8.96 -5.22
N ASP A 147 -9.08 -9.82 -5.71
CA ASP A 147 -9.97 -9.39 -6.80
C ASP A 147 -10.97 -8.35 -6.31
N LEU A 148 -11.43 -8.49 -5.06
CA LEU A 148 -12.35 -7.50 -4.50
C LEU A 148 -11.66 -6.15 -4.35
N VAL A 149 -10.39 -6.13 -3.92
CA VAL A 149 -9.66 -4.88 -3.82
C VAL A 149 -9.63 -4.17 -5.17
N ILE A 150 -9.30 -4.92 -6.22
CA ILE A 150 -9.25 -4.33 -7.57
C ILE A 150 -10.61 -3.84 -7.99
N GLU A 151 -11.67 -4.59 -7.71
CA GLU A 151 -13.01 -4.16 -8.05
C GLU A 151 -13.39 -2.87 -7.35
N GLU A 152 -13.07 -2.76 -6.05
CA GLU A 152 -13.36 -1.53 -5.32
C GLU A 152 -12.53 -0.37 -5.86
N ALA A 153 -11.29 -0.64 -6.28
CA ALA A 153 -10.47 0.41 -6.88
C ALA A 153 -11.05 0.85 -8.24
N ARG A 154 -11.59 -0.07 -9.00
CA ARG A 154 -12.26 0.29 -10.27
C ARG A 154 -13.44 1.23 -10.01
N LYS A 155 -14.24 0.93 -9.00
CA LYS A 155 -15.35 1.82 -8.63
C LYS A 155 -14.82 3.21 -8.26
N ALA A 156 -13.75 3.26 -7.47
CA ALA A 156 -13.16 4.54 -7.05
C ALA A 156 -12.62 5.31 -8.26
N ALA A 157 -12.18 4.61 -9.30
CA ALA A 157 -11.66 5.23 -10.51
C ALA A 157 -12.78 5.65 -11.48
N GLY A 158 -14.02 5.34 -11.16
CA GLY A 158 -15.15 5.71 -12.02
C GLY A 158 -15.43 4.71 -13.14
N ILE A 159 -14.94 3.50 -12.99
CA ILE A 159 -15.13 2.46 -14.00
C ILE A 159 -16.47 1.75 -13.78
#